data_106ea316c279a39f3b16025b609c097f
#
_entry.id   106ea316c279a39f3b16025b609c097f
#
_cell.length_a   1.000
_cell.length_b   1.000
_cell.length_c   1.000
_cell.angle_alpha   90.00
_cell.angle_beta   90.00
_cell.angle_gamma   90.00
#
_symmetry.space_group_name_H-M   'P 1'
#
loop_
_entity.id
_entity.type
_entity.pdbx_description
1 polymer ?
#
loop_
_entity_poly.entity_id
_entity_poly.type
_entity_poly.pdbx_seq_one_letter_code
_entity_poly.pdbx_strand_id
1 'polypeptide(L)'
;MRKAGLRRPGGPESGRVIVVADKGLNTSNNIAAVTLDGNGFILSQSVRKATKELKGWALRDEGYERNAPGTFEVKSRIADKAVYVVGEDGRRRKVTVPVKEVALWSRDYFERSRHEREKVVEKSRRAIESGGMSSAAAKTSVRYARDMPVVRETGEAASHNWVLDEAKIAADEACDGYCCIITSEQEMDDREVIEAYRGLWRIEDSFRVLKSDFDARPVYVSREDHIRAHFLVCYIALLIMRLMQLDTGRSYTAAQVAEVLRGVAGHRLDANAYLFDYRTDLTDELAAAVGIDLSRQVLTRGQIRQIMADVRKPLAD
;
A
#
# COMPACT_ATOMS: atom_id res chain seq x y z
N MET A 1 17.88 13.42 3.32
CA MET A 1 16.88 12.41 3.77
C MET A 1 17.65 11.20 4.26
N ARG A 2 17.77 11.03 5.57
CA ARG A 2 18.50 9.92 6.19
C ARG A 2 17.65 8.65 6.15
N LYS A 3 18.32 7.56 5.82
CA LYS A 3 17.89 6.15 5.74
C LYS A 3 16.76 5.79 6.73
N ALA A 4 15.59 5.45 6.21
CA ALA A 4 14.64 4.63 6.94
C ALA A 4 15.00 3.15 6.70
N GLY A 5 16.17 2.75 7.20
CA GLY A 5 16.52 1.36 7.39
C GLY A 5 16.32 1.06 8.86
N LEU A 6 15.41 0.16 9.18
CA LEU A 6 15.30 -0.44 10.50
C LEU A 6 16.54 -1.31 10.77
N ARG A 7 17.68 -0.67 11.00
CA ARG A 7 18.77 -1.30 11.72
C ARG A 7 18.40 -1.25 13.20
N ARG A 8 18.16 -2.41 13.78
CA ARG A 8 18.22 -2.56 15.25
C ARG A 8 19.63 -2.21 15.69
N PRO A 9 19.85 -1.20 16.54
CA PRO A 9 21.17 -0.99 17.13
C PRO A 9 21.45 -2.18 18.06
N GLY A 10 22.50 -2.95 17.80
CA GLY A 10 23.10 -3.87 18.78
C GLY A 10 22.56 -5.30 18.83
N GLY A 11 22.00 -5.83 17.74
CA GLY A 11 21.72 -7.28 17.63
C GLY A 11 22.89 -8.03 16.99
N PRO A 12 23.11 -9.33 17.31
CA PRO A 12 24.12 -10.17 16.66
C PRO A 12 23.79 -10.25 15.18
N GLU A 13 24.81 -10.20 14.33
CA GLU A 13 24.83 -10.37 12.87
C GLU A 13 23.46 -10.24 12.21
N SER A 14 23.11 -9.03 11.80
CA SER A 14 21.81 -8.76 11.18
C SER A 14 21.71 -9.56 9.90
N GLY A 15 20.91 -10.64 9.90
CA GLY A 15 20.62 -11.41 8.73
C GLY A 15 20.16 -10.48 7.59
N ARG A 16 20.48 -10.87 6.36
CA ARG A 16 20.06 -10.21 5.13
C ARG A 16 18.55 -9.95 5.14
N VAL A 17 18.13 -8.72 4.81
CA VAL A 17 16.72 -8.29 4.78
C VAL A 17 16.29 -8.11 3.33
N ILE A 18 15.08 -8.53 3.01
CA ILE A 18 14.45 -8.24 1.71
C ILE A 18 13.48 -7.07 1.88
N VAL A 19 13.75 -5.96 1.18
CA VAL A 19 12.90 -4.76 1.20
C VAL A 19 11.81 -4.90 0.16
N VAL A 20 10.56 -4.95 0.59
CA VAL A 20 9.41 -5.00 -0.31
C VAL A 20 8.77 -3.62 -0.37
N ALA A 21 8.58 -3.06 -1.58
CA ALA A 21 8.01 -1.73 -1.73
C ALA A 21 7.28 -1.53 -3.07
N ASP A 22 6.47 -0.48 -3.10
CA ASP A 22 5.72 -0.08 -4.30
C ASP A 22 6.62 0.65 -5.33
N LYS A 23 6.01 0.99 -6.48
CA LYS A 23 6.69 1.70 -7.58
C LYS A 23 7.27 3.07 -7.19
N GLY A 24 6.78 3.69 -6.12
CA GLY A 24 7.27 4.99 -5.65
C GLY A 24 8.69 4.91 -5.11
N LEU A 25 9.08 3.76 -4.58
CA LEU A 25 10.42 3.51 -4.05
C LEU A 25 11.36 2.83 -5.07
N ASN A 26 10.89 2.49 -6.26
CA ASN A 26 11.70 1.90 -7.34
C ASN A 26 12.53 2.99 -8.04
N THR A 27 13.53 3.48 -7.35
CA THR A 27 14.50 4.47 -7.85
C THR A 27 15.90 3.89 -7.87
N SER A 28 16.76 4.37 -8.76
CA SER A 28 18.16 3.94 -8.82
C SER A 28 18.89 4.09 -7.48
N ASN A 29 18.65 5.19 -6.76
CA ASN A 29 19.29 5.44 -5.48
C ASN A 29 18.86 4.44 -4.40
N ASN A 30 17.57 4.08 -4.36
CA ASN A 30 17.06 3.12 -3.38
C ASN A 30 17.57 1.70 -3.68
N ILE A 31 17.54 1.29 -4.95
CA ILE A 31 18.09 -0.01 -5.38
C ILE A 31 19.57 -0.10 -5.02
N ALA A 32 20.35 0.94 -5.36
CA ALA A 32 21.76 0.97 -5.05
C ALA A 32 22.02 0.92 -3.54
N ALA A 33 21.29 1.69 -2.74
CA ALA A 33 21.45 1.69 -1.28
C ALA A 33 21.16 0.32 -0.66
N VAL A 34 20.04 -0.33 -1.08
CA VAL A 34 19.67 -1.66 -0.60
C VAL A 34 20.73 -2.70 -1.00
N THR A 35 21.19 -2.67 -2.25
CA THR A 35 22.19 -3.61 -2.77
C THR A 35 23.55 -3.42 -2.11
N LEU A 36 24.00 -2.18 -1.93
CA LEU A 36 25.27 -1.88 -1.25
C LEU A 36 25.27 -2.28 0.22
N ASP A 37 24.13 -2.25 0.89
CA ASP A 37 23.97 -2.72 2.27
C ASP A 37 23.86 -4.27 2.35
N GLY A 38 24.03 -5.01 1.23
CA GLY A 38 23.95 -6.47 1.18
C GLY A 38 22.53 -7.02 1.30
N ASN A 39 21.51 -6.17 1.24
CA ASN A 39 20.11 -6.53 1.35
C ASN A 39 19.48 -6.84 -0.02
N GLY A 40 18.37 -7.56 -0.01
CA GLY A 40 17.56 -7.83 -1.18
C GLY A 40 16.38 -6.86 -1.33
N PHE A 41 15.75 -6.90 -2.50
CA PHE A 41 14.55 -6.10 -2.75
C PHE A 41 13.53 -6.84 -3.62
N ILE A 42 12.25 -6.48 -3.43
CA ILE A 42 11.11 -6.82 -4.28
C ILE A 42 10.33 -5.52 -4.50
N LEU A 43 10.34 -4.99 -5.73
CA LEU A 43 9.79 -3.68 -6.05
C LEU A 43 8.85 -3.79 -7.25
N SER A 44 7.71 -3.09 -7.23
CA SER A 44 6.89 -3.01 -8.43
C SER A 44 7.49 -2.04 -9.47
N GLN A 45 7.28 -2.39 -10.72
CA GLN A 45 7.69 -1.63 -11.88
C GLN A 45 6.47 -1.37 -12.77
N SER A 46 6.23 -0.10 -13.09
CA SER A 46 5.15 0.25 -14.02
C SER A 46 5.50 -0.18 -15.44
N VAL A 47 4.68 -1.04 -16.05
CA VAL A 47 4.85 -1.46 -17.45
C VAL A 47 4.69 -0.27 -18.39
N ARG A 48 3.75 0.65 -18.14
CA ARG A 48 3.53 1.87 -18.94
C ARG A 48 4.75 2.79 -19.01
N LYS A 49 5.51 2.87 -17.91
CA LYS A 49 6.70 3.73 -17.75
C LYS A 49 8.01 2.96 -17.85
N ALA A 50 7.96 1.69 -18.22
CA ALA A 50 9.14 0.84 -18.37
C ALA A 50 9.96 1.23 -19.61
N THR A 51 11.17 0.72 -19.67
CA THR A 51 11.99 0.78 -20.90
C THR A 51 11.26 0.10 -22.06
N LYS A 52 11.60 0.47 -23.29
CA LYS A 52 11.02 -0.16 -24.50
C LYS A 52 11.22 -1.68 -24.49
N GLU A 53 12.36 -2.13 -23.98
CA GLU A 53 12.69 -3.55 -23.87
C GLU A 53 11.78 -4.28 -22.91
N LEU A 54 11.69 -3.82 -21.65
CA LEU A 54 10.83 -4.43 -20.63
C LEU A 54 9.36 -4.38 -21.05
N LYS A 55 8.89 -3.23 -21.55
CA LYS A 55 7.53 -3.09 -22.05
C LYS A 55 7.23 -4.05 -23.19
N GLY A 56 8.11 -4.14 -24.21
CA GLY A 56 7.95 -5.03 -25.33
C GLY A 56 7.98 -6.50 -24.93
N TRP A 57 8.80 -6.88 -23.94
CA TRP A 57 8.82 -8.22 -23.40
C TRP A 57 7.54 -8.51 -22.59
N ALA A 58 7.14 -7.65 -21.68
CA ALA A 58 5.95 -7.85 -20.85
C ALA A 58 4.65 -7.95 -21.68
N LEU A 59 4.53 -7.19 -22.77
CA LEU A 59 3.31 -7.19 -23.59
C LEU A 59 3.26 -8.31 -24.65
N ARG A 60 4.36 -9.05 -24.89
CA ARG A 60 4.32 -10.23 -25.75
C ARG A 60 3.62 -11.36 -25.04
N ASP A 61 2.70 -12.04 -25.72
CA ASP A 61 1.94 -13.17 -25.21
C ASP A 61 2.79 -14.43 -24.92
N GLU A 62 3.91 -14.54 -25.64
CA GLU A 62 4.83 -15.68 -25.54
C GLU A 62 5.46 -15.80 -24.13
N GLY A 63 5.50 -17.03 -23.61
CA GLY A 63 6.15 -17.37 -22.36
C GLY A 63 5.30 -17.17 -21.11
N TYR A 64 4.05 -16.75 -21.23
CA TYR A 64 3.14 -16.69 -20.08
C TYR A 64 2.62 -18.06 -19.69
N GLU A 65 2.75 -18.39 -18.42
CA GLU A 65 2.04 -19.50 -17.78
C GLU A 65 0.67 -19.00 -17.31
N ARG A 66 -0.40 -19.73 -17.70
CA ARG A 66 -1.79 -19.35 -17.41
C ARG A 66 -2.39 -20.26 -16.36
N ASN A 67 -3.17 -19.69 -15.43
CA ASN A 67 -3.98 -20.52 -14.56
C ASN A 67 -5.16 -21.14 -15.35
N ALA A 68 -5.75 -22.25 -14.84
CA ALA A 68 -6.81 -22.98 -15.52
C ALA A 68 -8.01 -22.11 -15.95
N PRO A 69 -8.53 -21.11 -15.15
CA PRO A 69 -9.60 -20.21 -15.57
C PRO A 69 -9.14 -19.09 -16.52
N GLY A 70 -7.84 -18.95 -16.83
CA GLY A 70 -7.34 -17.86 -17.68
C GLY A 70 -7.56 -16.46 -17.11
N THR A 71 -7.59 -16.34 -15.79
CA THR A 71 -7.78 -15.06 -15.09
C THR A 71 -6.48 -14.45 -14.60
N PHE A 72 -5.40 -15.21 -14.66
CA PHE A 72 -4.08 -14.82 -14.19
C PHE A 72 -3.00 -15.47 -15.05
N GLU A 73 -2.00 -14.69 -15.42
CA GLU A 73 -0.87 -15.11 -16.23
C GLU A 73 0.41 -14.55 -15.64
N VAL A 74 1.49 -15.33 -15.68
CA VAL A 74 2.80 -14.93 -15.17
C VAL A 74 3.91 -15.41 -16.06
N LYS A 75 4.97 -14.64 -16.21
CA LYS A 75 6.25 -15.04 -16.78
C LYS A 75 7.39 -14.31 -16.11
N SER A 76 8.57 -14.89 -16.12
CA SER A 76 9.74 -14.25 -15.56
C SER A 76 10.96 -14.39 -16.46
N ARG A 77 11.95 -13.54 -16.21
CA ARG A 77 13.28 -13.61 -16.83
C ARG A 77 14.32 -12.99 -15.91
N ILE A 78 15.57 -13.35 -16.12
CA ILE A 78 16.72 -12.62 -15.58
C ILE A 78 17.11 -11.52 -16.57
N ALA A 79 17.35 -10.33 -16.04
CA ALA A 79 17.72 -9.16 -16.84
C ALA A 79 18.69 -8.25 -16.07
N ASP A 80 19.43 -7.45 -16.80
CA ASP A 80 20.36 -6.48 -16.26
C ASP A 80 19.69 -5.10 -16.11
N LYS A 81 19.53 -4.62 -14.87
CA LYS A 81 18.97 -3.30 -14.59
C LYS A 81 20.07 -2.27 -14.40
N ALA A 82 20.09 -1.26 -15.26
CA ALA A 82 20.98 -0.12 -15.07
C ALA A 82 20.46 0.77 -13.92
N VAL A 83 21.29 1.00 -12.92
CA VAL A 83 21.05 1.97 -11.83
C VAL A 83 22.15 3.03 -11.85
N TYR A 84 21.82 4.24 -11.42
CA TYR A 84 22.77 5.34 -11.35
C TYR A 84 23.06 5.66 -9.90
N VAL A 85 24.32 5.56 -9.52
CA VAL A 85 24.83 5.83 -8.17
C VAL A 85 25.63 7.13 -8.20
N VAL A 86 25.44 7.98 -7.22
CA VAL A 86 26.29 9.15 -7.01
C VAL A 86 27.45 8.73 -6.12
N GLY A 87 28.68 8.75 -6.65
CA GLY A 87 29.89 8.46 -5.90
C GLY A 87 30.22 9.55 -4.88
N GLU A 88 31.21 9.31 -4.03
CA GLU A 88 31.70 10.29 -3.05
C GLU A 88 32.25 11.57 -3.73
N ASP A 89 32.71 11.45 -4.98
CA ASP A 89 33.14 12.54 -5.85
C ASP A 89 32.01 13.36 -6.47
N GLY A 90 30.73 13.07 -6.10
CA GLY A 90 29.53 13.71 -6.65
C GLY A 90 29.19 13.29 -8.10
N ARG A 91 29.97 12.43 -8.73
CA ARG A 91 29.75 11.99 -10.10
C ARG A 91 28.75 10.83 -10.17
N ARG A 92 27.86 10.90 -11.15
CA ARG A 92 26.93 9.80 -11.43
C ARG A 92 27.64 8.70 -12.21
N ARG A 93 27.61 7.50 -11.66
CA ARG A 93 28.14 6.28 -12.31
C ARG A 93 27.01 5.32 -12.59
N LYS A 94 27.05 4.70 -13.78
CA LYS A 94 26.11 3.64 -14.15
C LYS A 94 26.64 2.33 -13.57
N VAL A 95 25.80 1.65 -12.79
CA VAL A 95 26.08 0.31 -12.25
C VAL A 95 24.98 -0.62 -12.79
N THR A 96 25.35 -1.83 -13.15
CA THR A 96 24.42 -2.85 -13.59
C THR A 96 24.12 -3.78 -12.42
N VAL A 97 22.85 -3.99 -12.13
CA VAL A 97 22.38 -4.92 -11.09
C VAL A 97 21.56 -6.02 -11.78
N PRO A 98 21.97 -7.29 -11.63
CA PRO A 98 21.18 -8.40 -12.15
C PRO A 98 19.88 -8.51 -11.34
N VAL A 99 18.75 -8.59 -12.01
CA VAL A 99 17.42 -8.67 -11.40
C VAL A 99 16.60 -9.76 -12.08
N LYS A 100 15.67 -10.34 -11.33
CA LYS A 100 14.58 -11.11 -11.89
C LYS A 100 13.42 -10.17 -12.14
N GLU A 101 12.92 -10.16 -13.38
CA GLU A 101 11.73 -9.44 -13.80
C GLU A 101 10.57 -10.43 -13.87
N VAL A 102 9.51 -10.21 -13.09
CA VAL A 102 8.29 -11.02 -13.06
C VAL A 102 7.15 -10.18 -13.63
N ALA A 103 6.72 -10.48 -14.85
CA ALA A 103 5.56 -9.85 -15.47
C ALA A 103 4.32 -10.69 -15.20
N LEU A 104 3.25 -10.03 -14.81
CA LEU A 104 1.97 -10.68 -14.54
C LEU A 104 0.83 -9.89 -15.19
N TRP A 105 -0.19 -10.63 -15.63
CA TRP A 105 -1.46 -10.08 -16.05
C TRP A 105 -2.58 -10.68 -15.20
N SER A 106 -3.57 -9.87 -14.84
CA SER A 106 -4.77 -10.38 -14.17
C SER A 106 -6.02 -9.68 -14.66
N ARG A 107 -7.13 -10.44 -14.73
CA ARG A 107 -8.44 -9.93 -15.15
C ARG A 107 -8.94 -8.83 -14.25
N ASP A 108 -8.85 -9.00 -12.93
CA ASP A 108 -9.31 -7.99 -11.96
C ASP A 108 -8.52 -6.67 -12.10
N TYR A 109 -7.23 -6.77 -12.37
CA TYR A 109 -6.40 -5.58 -12.58
C TYR A 109 -6.66 -4.97 -13.96
N PHE A 110 -6.97 -5.79 -14.98
CA PHE A 110 -7.38 -5.32 -16.30
C PHE A 110 -8.68 -4.51 -16.20
N GLU A 111 -9.73 -5.04 -15.59
CA GLU A 111 -11.01 -4.36 -15.44
C GLU A 111 -10.87 -3.05 -14.66
N ARG A 112 -10.10 -3.06 -13.59
CA ARG A 112 -9.82 -1.85 -12.80
C ARG A 112 -9.04 -0.81 -13.59
N SER A 113 -7.94 -1.19 -14.24
CA SER A 113 -7.11 -0.25 -15.00
C SER A 113 -7.83 0.31 -16.23
N ARG A 114 -8.66 -0.51 -16.90
CA ARG A 114 -9.55 -0.08 -17.97
C ARG A 114 -10.55 0.97 -17.47
N HIS A 115 -11.25 0.69 -16.38
CA HIS A 115 -12.23 1.62 -15.81
C HIS A 115 -11.59 2.96 -15.37
N GLU A 116 -10.42 2.90 -14.73
CA GLU A 116 -9.66 4.11 -14.38
C GLU A 116 -9.23 4.89 -15.63
N ARG A 117 -8.77 4.21 -16.68
CA ARG A 117 -8.40 4.84 -17.95
C ARG A 117 -9.61 5.52 -18.60
N GLU A 118 -10.74 4.82 -18.71
CA GLU A 118 -11.98 5.36 -19.29
C GLU A 118 -12.45 6.62 -18.57
N LYS A 119 -12.40 6.67 -17.25
CA LYS A 119 -12.69 7.88 -16.45
C LYS A 119 -11.77 9.06 -16.80
N VAL A 120 -10.49 8.80 -16.98
CA VAL A 120 -9.53 9.84 -17.32
C VAL A 120 -9.70 10.31 -18.76
N VAL A 121 -10.01 9.41 -19.70
CA VAL A 121 -10.34 9.74 -21.10
C VAL A 121 -11.56 10.64 -21.14
N GLU A 122 -12.64 10.26 -20.44
CA GLU A 122 -13.86 11.05 -20.39
C GLU A 122 -13.64 12.43 -19.77
N LYS A 123 -12.84 12.52 -18.71
CA LYS A 123 -12.44 13.80 -18.14
C LYS A 123 -11.66 14.67 -19.15
N SER A 124 -10.79 14.04 -19.93
CA SER A 124 -10.03 14.73 -20.99
C SER A 124 -10.94 15.24 -22.08
N ARG A 125 -11.92 14.45 -22.51
CA ARG A 125 -12.92 14.82 -23.53
C ARG A 125 -13.73 16.04 -23.08
N ARG A 126 -14.30 16.00 -21.87
CA ARG A 126 -15.08 17.12 -21.34
C ARG A 126 -14.27 18.41 -21.19
N ALA A 127 -12.99 18.30 -20.81
CA ALA A 127 -12.13 19.47 -20.70
C ALA A 127 -11.83 20.12 -22.07
N ILE A 128 -11.68 19.30 -23.13
CA ILE A 128 -11.52 19.76 -24.50
C ILE A 128 -12.81 20.45 -24.98
N GLU A 129 -13.97 19.83 -24.80
CA GLU A 129 -15.28 20.34 -25.21
C GLU A 129 -15.64 21.66 -24.52
N SER A 130 -15.27 21.82 -23.24
CA SER A 130 -15.53 23.06 -22.48
C SER A 130 -14.65 24.23 -22.87
N GLY A 131 -13.65 24.06 -23.72
CA GLY A 131 -12.71 25.11 -24.14
C GLY A 131 -11.83 25.66 -23.00
N GLY A 132 -11.94 25.09 -21.79
CA GLY A 132 -11.26 25.55 -20.57
C GLY A 132 -9.78 25.13 -20.42
N MET A 133 -9.15 24.67 -21.50
CA MET A 133 -7.77 24.19 -21.48
C MET A 133 -6.78 25.32 -21.56
N SER A 134 -6.23 25.75 -20.41
CA SER A 134 -4.99 26.53 -20.39
C SER A 134 -3.77 25.59 -20.42
N SER A 135 -2.64 26.05 -20.96
CA SER A 135 -1.39 25.27 -21.00
C SER A 135 -0.92 24.80 -19.60
N ALA A 136 -1.30 25.49 -18.54
CA ALA A 136 -1.01 25.13 -17.16
C ALA A 136 -1.96 24.02 -16.62
N ALA A 137 -3.26 24.08 -16.98
CA ALA A 137 -4.24 23.08 -16.57
C ALA A 137 -4.03 21.73 -17.28
N ALA A 138 -3.53 21.75 -18.51
CA ALA A 138 -3.27 20.55 -19.32
C ALA A 138 -2.23 19.61 -18.70
N LYS A 139 -1.28 20.12 -17.93
CA LYS A 139 -0.19 19.31 -17.36
C LYS A 139 -0.65 18.40 -16.21
N THR A 140 -1.72 18.71 -15.52
CA THR A 140 -2.08 18.02 -14.26
C THR A 140 -3.40 17.26 -14.32
N SER A 141 -4.39 17.68 -15.13
CA SER A 141 -5.73 17.10 -15.11
C SER A 141 -6.17 16.39 -16.38
N VAL A 142 -5.45 16.56 -17.51
CA VAL A 142 -5.88 16.06 -18.81
C VAL A 142 -4.78 15.25 -19.50
N ARG A 143 -4.62 14.03 -19.03
CA ARG A 143 -3.53 13.13 -19.46
C ARG A 143 -3.58 12.78 -20.94
N TYR A 144 -4.77 12.74 -21.54
CA TYR A 144 -4.98 12.31 -22.93
C TYR A 144 -5.39 13.44 -23.86
N ALA A 145 -5.17 14.70 -23.48
CA ALA A 145 -5.27 15.81 -24.40
C ALA A 145 -3.91 16.14 -25.00
N ARG A 146 -3.90 16.40 -26.28
CA ARG A 146 -2.75 16.85 -27.04
C ARG A 146 -3.07 18.17 -27.72
N ASP A 147 -2.15 19.13 -27.59
CA ASP A 147 -2.22 20.38 -28.33
C ASP A 147 -1.75 20.15 -29.76
N MET A 148 -2.60 20.51 -30.71
CA MET A 148 -2.26 20.53 -32.13
C MET A 148 -2.24 21.98 -32.61
N PRO A 149 -1.06 22.61 -32.71
CA PRO A 149 -0.96 23.98 -33.22
C PRO A 149 -1.47 24.05 -34.64
N VAL A 150 -2.49 24.85 -34.86
CA VAL A 150 -3.00 25.15 -36.23
C VAL A 150 -2.26 26.38 -36.74
N VAL A 151 -1.39 26.22 -37.73
CA VAL A 151 -0.74 27.34 -38.41
C VAL A 151 -1.76 27.94 -39.36
N ARG A 152 -2.17 29.19 -39.16
CA ARG A 152 -2.94 29.94 -40.15
C ARG A 152 -2.04 30.27 -41.34
N GLU A 153 -2.59 30.24 -42.55
CA GLU A 153 -1.86 30.59 -43.79
C GLU A 153 -1.25 32.02 -43.78
N THR A 154 -1.63 32.84 -42.83
CA THR A 154 -1.17 34.24 -42.65
C THR A 154 0.06 34.39 -41.74
N GLY A 155 0.67 33.29 -41.23
CA GLY A 155 1.85 33.37 -40.34
C GLY A 155 1.58 33.92 -38.94
N GLU A 156 0.30 34.19 -38.56
CA GLU A 156 -0.09 34.59 -37.20
C GLU A 156 -0.03 33.41 -36.25
N ALA A 157 0.24 33.73 -34.96
CA ALA A 157 0.37 32.75 -33.88
C ALA A 157 -0.80 31.76 -33.84
N ALA A 158 -0.46 30.47 -33.86
CA ALA A 158 -1.40 29.37 -33.88
C ALA A 158 -2.37 29.43 -32.66
N SER A 159 -3.66 29.32 -32.94
CA SER A 159 -4.62 29.02 -31.88
C SER A 159 -4.38 27.60 -31.37
N HIS A 160 -4.39 27.41 -30.06
CA HIS A 160 -4.30 26.07 -29.46
C HIS A 160 -5.55 25.27 -29.85
N ASN A 161 -5.35 24.15 -30.53
CA ASN A 161 -6.42 23.19 -30.83
C ASN A 161 -6.16 21.89 -30.05
N TRP A 162 -6.90 21.70 -28.98
CA TRP A 162 -6.78 20.51 -28.14
C TRP A 162 -7.62 19.39 -28.70
N VAL A 163 -6.97 18.22 -28.87
CA VAL A 163 -7.61 16.99 -29.35
C VAL A 163 -7.27 15.83 -28.43
N LEU A 164 -8.08 14.78 -28.44
CA LEU A 164 -7.72 13.54 -27.76
C LEU A 164 -6.52 12.89 -28.43
N ASP A 165 -5.57 12.44 -27.63
CA ASP A 165 -4.39 11.69 -28.07
C ASP A 165 -4.74 10.19 -28.14
N GLU A 166 -5.40 9.78 -29.22
CA GLU A 166 -5.82 8.41 -29.44
C GLU A 166 -4.64 7.43 -29.45
N ALA A 167 -3.48 7.84 -29.95
CA ALA A 167 -2.28 7.01 -29.95
C ALA A 167 -1.80 6.71 -28.52
N LYS A 168 -1.88 7.70 -27.62
CA LYS A 168 -1.53 7.52 -26.22
C LYS A 168 -2.57 6.72 -25.46
N ILE A 169 -3.86 6.87 -25.79
CA ILE A 169 -4.94 6.05 -25.24
C ILE A 169 -4.70 4.58 -25.60
N ALA A 170 -4.48 4.26 -26.88
CA ALA A 170 -4.21 2.89 -27.34
C ALA A 170 -2.93 2.30 -26.72
N ALA A 171 -1.86 3.11 -26.60
CA ALA A 171 -0.61 2.67 -25.98
C ALA A 171 -0.74 2.37 -24.48
N ASP A 172 -1.63 3.07 -23.76
CA ASP A 172 -1.93 2.82 -22.35
C ASP A 172 -2.92 1.65 -22.20
N GLU A 173 -3.87 1.50 -23.11
CA GLU A 173 -4.81 0.38 -23.17
C GLU A 173 -4.09 -0.96 -23.31
N ALA A 174 -3.09 -1.05 -24.18
CA ALA A 174 -2.26 -2.22 -24.34
C ALA A 174 -1.55 -2.67 -23.04
N CYS A 175 -1.46 -1.77 -22.04
CA CYS A 175 -0.86 -2.07 -20.74
C CYS A 175 -1.88 -2.41 -19.66
N ASP A 176 -3.19 -2.41 -19.99
CA ASP A 176 -4.21 -2.70 -18.98
C ASP A 176 -4.11 -4.17 -18.51
N GLY A 177 -4.19 -4.37 -17.21
CA GLY A 177 -4.03 -5.69 -16.59
C GLY A 177 -2.58 -6.12 -16.34
N TYR A 178 -1.60 -5.46 -16.95
CA TYR A 178 -0.19 -5.80 -16.78
C TYR A 178 0.47 -5.08 -15.62
N CYS A 179 1.18 -5.86 -14.81
CA CYS A 179 2.05 -5.39 -13.74
C CYS A 179 3.41 -6.08 -13.87
N CYS A 180 4.45 -5.46 -13.38
CA CYS A 180 5.77 -6.07 -13.31
C CYS A 180 6.34 -5.88 -11.91
N ILE A 181 7.02 -6.92 -11.40
CA ILE A 181 7.79 -6.89 -10.17
C ILE A 181 9.25 -7.14 -10.55
N ILE A 182 10.15 -6.40 -9.97
CA ILE A 182 11.59 -6.63 -10.09
C ILE A 182 12.16 -7.02 -8.74
N THR A 183 13.05 -7.99 -8.73
CA THR A 183 13.66 -8.47 -7.49
C THR A 183 15.13 -8.81 -7.67
N SER A 184 15.92 -8.64 -6.61
CA SER A 184 17.29 -9.16 -6.52
C SER A 184 17.32 -10.67 -6.25
N GLU A 185 16.19 -11.26 -5.83
CA GLU A 185 16.08 -12.66 -5.46
C GLU A 185 15.84 -13.52 -6.71
N GLN A 186 16.91 -13.84 -7.44
CA GLN A 186 16.83 -14.49 -8.75
C GLN A 186 16.31 -15.91 -8.67
N GLU A 187 16.65 -16.63 -7.60
CA GLU A 187 16.28 -18.04 -7.37
C GLU A 187 14.90 -18.20 -6.68
N MET A 188 14.30 -17.10 -6.20
CA MET A 188 12.99 -17.13 -5.56
C MET A 188 11.91 -17.48 -6.60
N ASP A 189 11.00 -18.39 -6.24
CA ASP A 189 9.88 -18.76 -7.11
C ASP A 189 8.98 -17.55 -7.44
N ASP A 190 8.39 -17.53 -8.62
CA ASP A 190 7.54 -16.41 -9.06
C ASP A 190 6.33 -16.20 -8.15
N ARG A 191 5.76 -17.28 -7.61
CA ARG A 191 4.64 -17.21 -6.67
C ARG A 191 5.08 -16.60 -5.35
N GLU A 192 6.24 -16.99 -4.84
CA GLU A 192 6.80 -16.42 -3.61
C GLU A 192 7.07 -14.93 -3.77
N VAL A 193 7.64 -14.49 -4.90
CA VAL A 193 7.85 -13.06 -5.22
C VAL A 193 6.52 -12.30 -5.23
N ILE A 194 5.50 -12.86 -5.87
CA ILE A 194 4.17 -12.25 -5.96
C ILE A 194 3.49 -12.19 -4.59
N GLU A 195 3.57 -13.25 -3.79
CA GLU A 195 3.00 -13.29 -2.44
C GLU A 195 3.68 -12.30 -1.50
N ALA A 196 5.01 -12.23 -1.54
CA ALA A 196 5.76 -11.24 -0.77
C ALA A 196 5.35 -9.82 -1.16
N TYR A 197 5.22 -9.54 -2.46
CA TYR A 197 4.76 -8.22 -2.94
C TYR A 197 3.31 -7.95 -2.53
N ARG A 198 2.41 -8.91 -2.67
CA ARG A 198 1.02 -8.79 -2.24
C ARG A 198 0.91 -8.52 -0.74
N GLY A 199 1.87 -8.99 0.06
CA GLY A 199 1.93 -8.71 1.50
C GLY A 199 1.97 -7.21 1.86
N LEU A 200 2.31 -6.31 0.93
CA LEU A 200 2.28 -4.85 1.14
C LEU A 200 0.91 -4.31 1.52
N TRP A 201 -0.19 -4.94 1.09
CA TRP A 201 -1.54 -4.51 1.46
C TRP A 201 -1.74 -4.46 2.98
N ARG A 202 -1.04 -5.32 3.74
CA ARG A 202 -1.11 -5.34 5.21
C ARG A 202 -0.54 -4.06 5.82
N ILE A 203 0.49 -3.51 5.19
CA ILE A 203 1.09 -2.24 5.59
C ILE A 203 0.15 -1.08 5.23
N GLU A 204 -0.40 -1.10 4.00
CA GLU A 204 -1.38 -0.09 3.56
C GLU A 204 -2.63 -0.11 4.44
N ASP A 205 -3.15 -1.30 4.77
CA ASP A 205 -4.27 -1.46 5.69
C ASP A 205 -3.94 -0.94 7.10
N SER A 206 -2.73 -1.19 7.60
CA SER A 206 -2.29 -0.65 8.88
C SER A 206 -2.22 0.88 8.87
N PHE A 207 -1.73 1.48 7.79
CA PHE A 207 -1.76 2.94 7.63
C PHE A 207 -3.18 3.49 7.48
N ARG A 208 -4.09 2.75 6.84
CA ARG A 208 -5.49 3.11 6.72
C ARG A 208 -6.16 3.13 8.11
N VAL A 209 -5.98 2.07 8.90
CA VAL A 209 -6.50 2.00 10.28
C VAL A 209 -5.98 3.16 11.13
N LEU A 210 -4.67 3.45 11.07
CA LEU A 210 -4.10 4.59 11.80
C LEU A 210 -4.71 5.92 11.38
N LYS A 211 -4.94 6.13 10.07
CA LYS A 211 -5.45 7.42 9.57
C LYS A 211 -6.95 7.59 9.76
N SER A 212 -7.73 6.52 9.58
CA SER A 212 -9.19 6.58 9.51
C SER A 212 -9.87 6.14 10.80
N ASP A 213 -9.38 5.06 11.42
CA ASP A 213 -10.05 4.47 12.59
C ASP A 213 -9.52 5.05 13.91
N PHE A 214 -8.26 5.49 13.92
CA PHE A 214 -7.61 6.08 15.10
C PHE A 214 -7.38 7.58 15.00
N ASP A 215 -7.81 8.23 13.92
CA ASP A 215 -7.65 9.67 13.70
C ASP A 215 -6.22 10.17 13.97
N ALA A 216 -5.19 9.36 13.60
CA ALA A 216 -3.79 9.75 13.79
C ALA A 216 -3.41 10.99 12.98
N ARG A 217 -4.30 11.49 12.14
CA ARG A 217 -4.18 12.74 11.38
C ARG A 217 -5.52 13.48 11.34
N PRO A 218 -5.53 14.82 11.40
CA PRO A 218 -4.37 15.72 11.54
C PRO A 218 -3.70 15.67 12.91
N VAL A 219 -2.39 15.99 13.00
CA VAL A 219 -1.66 16.08 14.26
C VAL A 219 -1.80 17.49 14.82
N TYR A 220 -2.43 17.61 15.98
CA TYR A 220 -2.74 18.91 16.63
C TYR A 220 -1.66 19.39 17.60
N VAL A 221 -0.51 18.72 17.64
CA VAL A 221 0.63 19.09 18.48
C VAL A 221 1.81 19.52 17.63
N SER A 222 2.57 20.52 18.09
CA SER A 222 3.68 21.12 17.34
C SER A 222 5.06 20.78 17.89
N ARG A 223 5.17 20.42 19.17
CA ARG A 223 6.45 20.04 19.79
C ARG A 223 6.86 18.65 19.33
N GLU A 224 8.13 18.47 19.02
CA GLU A 224 8.68 17.21 18.50
C GLU A 224 8.47 16.02 19.44
N ASP A 225 8.68 16.21 20.74
CA ASP A 225 8.43 15.19 21.77
C ASP A 225 6.96 14.78 21.83
N HIS A 226 6.04 15.74 21.72
CA HIS A 226 4.59 15.47 21.68
C HIS A 226 4.17 14.77 20.39
N ILE A 227 4.76 15.14 19.24
CA ILE A 227 4.51 14.46 17.96
C ILE A 227 4.98 13.00 18.04
N ARG A 228 6.16 12.75 18.61
CA ARG A 228 6.67 11.39 18.81
C ARG A 228 5.78 10.57 19.76
N ALA A 229 5.35 11.17 20.87
CA ALA A 229 4.45 10.53 21.83
C ALA A 229 3.10 10.18 21.17
N HIS A 230 2.53 11.12 20.38
CA HIS A 230 1.28 10.88 19.65
C HIS A 230 1.38 9.66 18.72
N PHE A 231 2.42 9.59 17.87
CA PHE A 231 2.60 8.45 16.97
C PHE A 231 2.94 7.15 17.71
N LEU A 232 3.64 7.23 18.84
CA LEU A 232 3.89 6.05 19.68
C LEU A 232 2.58 5.49 20.25
N VAL A 233 1.70 6.34 20.76
CA VAL A 233 0.36 5.92 21.26
C VAL A 233 -0.46 5.30 20.12
N CYS A 234 -0.47 5.93 18.94
CA CYS A 234 -1.16 5.37 17.77
C CYS A 234 -0.59 4.00 17.37
N TYR A 235 0.73 3.82 17.43
CA TYR A 235 1.37 2.54 17.14
C TYR A 235 1.01 1.46 18.16
N ILE A 236 1.01 1.79 19.45
CA ILE A 236 0.60 0.86 20.51
C ILE A 236 -0.88 0.47 20.33
N ALA A 237 -1.76 1.43 20.03
CA ALA A 237 -3.16 1.17 19.74
C ALA A 237 -3.34 0.24 18.53
N LEU A 238 -2.56 0.46 17.45
CA LEU A 238 -2.55 -0.44 16.30
C LEU A 238 -2.10 -1.85 16.67
N LEU A 239 -1.04 -1.97 17.48
CA LEU A 239 -0.54 -3.28 17.93
C LEU A 239 -1.63 -4.03 18.71
N ILE A 240 -2.27 -3.38 19.67
CA ILE A 240 -3.37 -3.96 20.45
C ILE A 240 -4.52 -4.40 19.53
N MET A 241 -4.92 -3.53 18.58
CA MET A 241 -5.96 -3.86 17.61
C MET A 241 -5.59 -5.10 16.77
N ARG A 242 -4.34 -5.22 16.33
CA ARG A 242 -3.87 -6.38 15.55
C ARG A 242 -3.85 -7.67 16.37
N LEU A 243 -3.51 -7.59 17.66
CA LEU A 243 -3.59 -8.73 18.58
C LEU A 243 -5.06 -9.16 18.75
N MET A 244 -5.97 -8.24 19.03
CA MET A 244 -7.41 -8.55 19.10
C MET A 244 -7.94 -9.20 17.83
N GLN A 245 -7.56 -8.68 16.64
CA GLN A 245 -7.93 -9.30 15.38
C GLN A 245 -7.33 -10.69 15.19
N LEU A 246 -6.12 -10.92 15.68
CA LEU A 246 -5.47 -12.23 15.61
C LEU A 246 -6.20 -13.24 16.50
N ASP A 247 -6.52 -12.85 17.74
CA ASP A 247 -7.19 -13.69 18.75
C ASP A 247 -8.63 -14.06 18.32
N THR A 248 -9.30 -13.18 17.56
CA THR A 248 -10.62 -13.45 16.94
C THR A 248 -10.52 -14.06 15.52
N GLY A 249 -9.39 -14.70 15.18
CA GLY A 249 -9.19 -15.35 13.89
C GLY A 249 -9.27 -14.40 12.67
N ARG A 250 -9.10 -13.08 12.88
CA ARG A 250 -9.21 -12.01 11.87
C ARG A 250 -10.59 -11.93 11.20
N SER A 251 -11.62 -12.37 11.88
CA SER A 251 -13.01 -12.37 11.38
C SER A 251 -13.61 -10.95 11.34
N TYR A 252 -13.02 -10.00 12.08
CA TYR A 252 -13.56 -8.64 12.22
C TYR A 252 -12.57 -7.58 11.74
N THR A 253 -13.11 -6.52 11.14
CA THR A 253 -12.33 -5.34 10.76
C THR A 253 -11.99 -4.49 11.98
N ALA A 254 -10.95 -3.65 11.91
CA ALA A 254 -10.58 -2.74 12.99
C ALA A 254 -11.74 -1.79 13.34
N ALA A 255 -12.50 -1.33 12.36
CA ALA A 255 -13.67 -0.49 12.57
C ALA A 255 -14.75 -1.19 13.40
N GLN A 256 -15.08 -2.46 13.07
CA GLN A 256 -16.06 -3.26 13.82
C GLN A 256 -15.61 -3.47 15.29
N VAL A 257 -14.34 -3.84 15.50
CA VAL A 257 -13.80 -3.99 16.86
C VAL A 257 -13.89 -2.67 17.64
N ALA A 258 -13.48 -1.56 17.03
CA ALA A 258 -13.55 -0.25 17.67
C ALA A 258 -14.99 0.19 17.98
N GLU A 259 -15.94 -0.05 17.09
CA GLU A 259 -17.35 0.26 17.29
C GLU A 259 -17.94 -0.53 18.45
N VAL A 260 -17.73 -1.84 18.47
CA VAL A 260 -18.22 -2.73 19.53
C VAL A 260 -17.62 -2.33 20.89
N LEU A 261 -16.30 -2.09 20.96
CA LEU A 261 -15.66 -1.69 22.22
C LEU A 261 -16.14 -0.32 22.73
N ARG A 262 -16.48 0.62 21.84
CA ARG A 262 -17.10 1.90 22.24
C ARG A 262 -18.51 1.73 22.76
N GLY A 263 -19.23 0.70 22.32
CA GLY A 263 -20.57 0.37 22.78
C GLY A 263 -20.59 -0.25 24.19
N VAL A 264 -19.47 -0.85 24.63
CA VAL A 264 -19.39 -1.45 25.98
C VAL A 264 -19.37 -0.34 27.03
N ALA A 265 -20.50 -0.13 27.68
CA ALA A 265 -20.65 0.85 28.75
C ALA A 265 -21.26 0.20 29.99
N GLY A 266 -20.85 0.66 31.17
CA GLY A 266 -21.42 0.22 32.45
C GLY A 266 -22.27 1.33 33.07
N HIS A 267 -23.55 1.08 33.27
CA HIS A 267 -24.46 2.00 33.92
C HIS A 267 -24.49 1.74 35.45
N ARG A 268 -24.18 2.76 36.22
CA ARG A 268 -24.18 2.62 37.70
C ARG A 268 -25.62 2.44 38.19
N LEU A 269 -25.81 1.38 38.96
CA LEU A 269 -27.04 1.13 39.72
C LEU A 269 -26.86 1.49 41.20
N ASP A 270 -27.96 1.51 41.95
CA ASP A 270 -27.91 1.61 43.39
C ASP A 270 -27.15 0.42 44.00
N ALA A 271 -26.69 0.53 45.23
CA ALA A 271 -25.98 -0.52 45.97
C ALA A 271 -24.61 -0.94 45.38
N ASN A 272 -23.86 -0.02 44.72
CA ASN A 272 -22.53 -0.29 44.15
C ASN A 272 -22.48 -1.40 43.08
N ALA A 273 -23.55 -1.58 42.33
CA ALA A 273 -23.63 -2.45 41.20
C ALA A 273 -23.55 -1.64 39.89
N TYR A 274 -23.19 -2.32 38.80
CA TYR A 274 -23.13 -1.77 37.47
C TYR A 274 -23.82 -2.73 36.50
N LEU A 275 -24.67 -2.18 35.61
CA LEU A 275 -25.34 -2.91 34.54
C LEU A 275 -24.50 -2.76 33.25
N PHE A 276 -24.16 -3.89 32.63
CA PHE A 276 -23.56 -3.99 31.31
C PHE A 276 -24.57 -4.68 30.41
N ASP A 277 -25.32 -3.91 29.63
CA ASP A 277 -26.42 -4.39 28.79
C ASP A 277 -26.02 -4.57 27.33
N TYR A 278 -24.84 -4.07 26.93
CA TYR A 278 -24.31 -4.22 25.60
C TYR A 278 -23.47 -5.49 25.46
N ARG A 279 -23.98 -6.42 24.64
CA ARG A 279 -23.29 -7.69 24.36
C ARG A 279 -23.47 -8.06 22.90
N THR A 280 -22.41 -8.56 22.27
CA THR A 280 -22.35 -9.05 20.89
C THR A 280 -21.47 -10.29 20.83
N ASP A 281 -21.53 -11.06 19.74
CA ASP A 281 -20.65 -12.22 19.54
C ASP A 281 -19.18 -11.81 19.63
N LEU A 282 -18.81 -10.63 19.10
CA LEU A 282 -17.46 -10.11 19.18
C LEU A 282 -17.03 -9.78 20.63
N THR A 283 -17.92 -9.24 21.46
CA THR A 283 -17.57 -9.03 22.89
C THR A 283 -17.32 -10.35 23.61
N ASP A 284 -18.06 -11.39 23.25
CA ASP A 284 -17.90 -12.71 23.85
C ASP A 284 -16.59 -13.38 23.38
N GLU A 285 -16.24 -13.28 22.10
CA GLU A 285 -14.99 -13.78 21.56
C GLU A 285 -13.77 -13.06 22.17
N LEU A 286 -13.83 -11.72 22.27
CA LEU A 286 -12.78 -10.94 22.92
C LEU A 286 -12.64 -11.25 24.41
N ALA A 287 -13.76 -11.43 25.11
CA ALA A 287 -13.77 -11.83 26.51
C ALA A 287 -13.14 -13.21 26.72
N ALA A 288 -13.49 -14.17 25.85
CA ALA A 288 -12.93 -15.51 25.86
C ALA A 288 -11.41 -15.49 25.61
N ALA A 289 -10.94 -14.69 24.65
CA ALA A 289 -9.53 -14.55 24.31
C ALA A 289 -8.67 -14.04 25.49
N VAL A 290 -9.24 -13.18 26.34
CA VAL A 290 -8.55 -12.65 27.52
C VAL A 290 -8.97 -13.36 28.83
N GLY A 291 -9.75 -14.44 28.76
CA GLY A 291 -10.17 -15.25 29.90
C GLY A 291 -11.14 -14.55 30.84
N ILE A 292 -11.98 -13.63 30.32
CA ILE A 292 -12.99 -12.90 31.09
C ILE A 292 -14.37 -13.51 30.84
N ASP A 293 -15.14 -13.69 31.96
CA ASP A 293 -16.55 -14.04 31.86
C ASP A 293 -17.44 -12.77 31.87
N LEU A 294 -18.01 -12.43 30.72
CA LEU A 294 -18.98 -11.35 30.53
C LEU A 294 -20.43 -11.85 30.50
N SER A 295 -20.71 -13.08 30.94
CA SER A 295 -22.07 -13.64 30.93
C SER A 295 -23.05 -12.92 31.84
N ARG A 296 -22.56 -12.24 32.87
CA ARG A 296 -23.36 -11.51 33.86
C ARG A 296 -23.54 -10.06 33.45
N GLN A 297 -24.78 -9.65 33.27
CA GLN A 297 -25.11 -8.25 32.94
C GLN A 297 -24.95 -7.32 34.17
N VAL A 298 -25.17 -7.80 35.40
CA VAL A 298 -25.01 -7.00 36.61
C VAL A 298 -23.77 -7.46 37.37
N LEU A 299 -22.83 -6.55 37.53
CA LEU A 299 -21.58 -6.78 38.25
C LEU A 299 -21.47 -5.83 39.46
N THR A 300 -21.10 -6.37 40.60
CA THR A 300 -20.72 -5.55 41.74
C THR A 300 -19.35 -4.94 41.57
N ARG A 301 -19.05 -3.85 42.26
CA ARG A 301 -17.72 -3.22 42.26
C ARG A 301 -16.59 -4.21 42.63
N GLY A 302 -16.89 -5.19 43.50
CA GLY A 302 -15.94 -6.23 43.89
C GLY A 302 -15.62 -7.17 42.72
N GLN A 303 -16.64 -7.61 41.97
CA GLN A 303 -16.47 -8.47 40.80
C GLN A 303 -15.71 -7.75 39.67
N ILE A 304 -16.00 -6.48 39.42
CA ILE A 304 -15.25 -5.68 38.44
C ILE A 304 -13.76 -5.60 38.83
N ARG A 305 -13.47 -5.35 40.12
CA ARG A 305 -12.08 -5.33 40.61
C ARG A 305 -11.39 -6.70 40.44
N GLN A 306 -12.13 -7.78 40.68
CA GLN A 306 -11.60 -9.13 40.47
C GLN A 306 -11.28 -9.40 39.01
N ILE A 307 -12.20 -9.09 38.09
CA ILE A 307 -11.98 -9.18 36.65
C ILE A 307 -10.71 -8.40 36.27
N MET A 308 -10.59 -7.15 36.69
CA MET A 308 -9.41 -6.31 36.41
C MET A 308 -8.12 -6.86 37.03
N ALA A 309 -8.19 -7.61 38.11
CA ALA A 309 -7.03 -8.27 38.71
C ALA A 309 -6.64 -9.53 37.93
N ASP A 310 -7.64 -10.28 37.47
CA ASP A 310 -7.42 -11.52 36.71
C ASP A 310 -6.80 -11.25 35.34
N VAL A 311 -7.25 -10.20 34.64
CA VAL A 311 -6.66 -9.75 33.34
C VAL A 311 -5.18 -9.35 33.46
N ARG A 312 -4.74 -8.94 34.64
CA ARG A 312 -3.33 -8.57 34.87
C ARG A 312 -2.41 -9.78 35.14
N LYS A 313 -2.97 -10.95 35.31
CA LYS A 313 -2.19 -12.17 35.48
C LYS A 313 -1.71 -12.63 34.10
N PRO A 314 -0.46 -13.17 33.98
CA PRO A 314 -0.06 -13.84 32.77
C PRO A 314 -1.08 -14.93 32.45
N LEU A 315 -1.44 -15.06 31.17
CA LEU A 315 -2.18 -16.22 30.69
C LEU A 315 -1.34 -17.46 31.05
N ALA A 316 -1.96 -18.44 31.70
CA ALA A 316 -1.31 -19.71 31.95
C ALA A 316 -1.04 -20.38 30.59
N ASP A 317 0.23 -20.81 30.37
CA ASP A 317 0.68 -21.51 29.17
C ASP A 317 -0.14 -22.79 28.91
#